data_492d06cc1370bda563f02bcca57a3cfc
#
_entry.id   492d06cc1370bda563f02bcca57a3cfc
#
_cell.length_a   1.000
_cell.length_b   1.000
_cell.length_c   1.000
_cell.angle_alpha   90.00
_cell.angle_beta   90.00
_cell.angle_gamma   90.00
#
_symmetry.space_group_name_H-M   'P 1'
#
loop_
_entity.id
_entity.type
_entity.pdbx_description
1 polymer ?
#
loop_
_entity_poly.entity_id
_entity_poly.type
_entity_poly.pdbx_seq_one_letter_code
_entity_poly.pdbx_strand_id
1 'polypeptide(L)'
;MKEKLEKLLTEGRARIEAVRSEPELQEVKALLLGKQGSLTELLKELPKLDVALRPEMGKAVNQAKAQLTQLLDQRRDELKMKASEVDPDFDISVPGILPPSGGLHPITQMCYDLNDAFRSMGFEIYEEDDITSELYGFDNLNFPPNHPARESMDTYWLAGHDKGECWDKLCLRPHLTGGSVRYMQTHKPPDRFVYPGKVYRNETTDARHERAFFQYEALIVDKDFTFASGKVMIKSILSKVFGRDVPVRMRAGFFPFVEPGFEIDMGCLVCGGKGCSVCKHVGWIEVMPGGTPHPNVLKAAGLDPDEYTGFYVNIGLDRLVMMRYGVDDVRLFHSADLRFLEQFH
;
A
#
# COMPACT_ATOMS: atom_id res chain seq x y z
N MET A 1 -61.98 32.34 -8.56
CA MET A 1 -60.80 31.53 -8.71
C MET A 1 -59.70 32.26 -9.42
N LYS A 2 -59.97 32.98 -10.53
CA LYS A 2 -58.90 33.78 -11.23
C LYS A 2 -58.26 34.80 -10.29
N GLU A 3 -59.01 35.57 -9.55
CA GLU A 3 -58.46 36.52 -8.57
C GLU A 3 -57.57 35.88 -7.48
N LYS A 4 -57.97 34.68 -6.99
CA LYS A 4 -57.18 33.94 -6.02
C LYS A 4 -55.83 33.49 -6.61
N LEU A 5 -55.81 33.08 -7.91
CA LEU A 5 -54.61 32.68 -8.60
C LEU A 5 -53.66 33.86 -8.84
N GLU A 6 -54.18 34.99 -9.26
CA GLU A 6 -53.40 36.23 -9.47
C GLU A 6 -52.78 36.74 -8.15
N LYS A 7 -53.56 36.72 -7.06
CA LYS A 7 -53.07 37.07 -5.73
C LYS A 7 -51.94 36.12 -5.28
N LEU A 8 -52.14 34.82 -5.49
CA LEU A 8 -51.11 33.82 -5.15
C LEU A 8 -49.83 34.00 -5.96
N LEU A 9 -49.93 34.33 -7.26
CA LEU A 9 -48.76 34.64 -8.08
C LEU A 9 -48.01 35.87 -7.60
N THR A 10 -48.76 36.94 -7.25
CA THR A 10 -48.16 38.19 -6.77
C THR A 10 -47.46 37.99 -5.42
N GLU A 11 -48.15 37.34 -4.48
CA GLU A 11 -47.58 37.04 -3.15
C GLU A 11 -46.42 36.05 -3.25
N GLY A 12 -46.53 35.04 -4.15
CA GLY A 12 -45.50 34.05 -4.39
C GLY A 12 -44.21 34.67 -4.93
N ARG A 13 -44.32 35.59 -5.91
CA ARG A 13 -43.18 36.36 -6.42
C ARG A 13 -42.51 37.17 -5.33
N ALA A 14 -43.25 37.95 -4.57
CA ALA A 14 -42.70 38.78 -3.51
C ALA A 14 -41.98 37.94 -2.44
N ARG A 15 -42.50 36.77 -2.09
CA ARG A 15 -41.86 35.86 -1.16
C ARG A 15 -40.56 35.27 -1.73
N ILE A 16 -40.54 34.84 -3.00
CA ILE A 16 -39.32 34.31 -3.66
C ILE A 16 -38.25 35.37 -3.74
N GLU A 17 -38.57 36.60 -4.08
CA GLU A 17 -37.65 37.72 -4.14
C GLU A 17 -37.06 38.09 -2.78
N ALA A 18 -37.85 37.96 -1.71
CA ALA A 18 -37.41 38.28 -0.35
C ALA A 18 -36.44 37.24 0.28
N VAL A 19 -36.34 36.02 -0.28
CA VAL A 19 -35.48 34.92 0.21
C VAL A 19 -34.01 35.32 0.16
N ARG A 20 -33.27 35.03 1.22
CA ARG A 20 -31.82 35.32 1.34
C ARG A 20 -30.95 34.10 1.45
N SER A 21 -31.50 32.91 1.65
CA SER A 21 -30.75 31.68 1.82
C SER A 21 -31.42 30.49 1.11
N GLU A 22 -30.63 29.46 0.80
CA GLU A 22 -31.14 28.25 0.13
C GLU A 22 -32.16 27.47 0.99
N PRO A 23 -32.00 27.34 2.33
CA PRO A 23 -33.00 26.74 3.20
C PRO A 23 -34.36 27.49 3.14
N GLU A 24 -34.33 28.82 3.24
CA GLU A 24 -35.55 29.64 3.11
C GLU A 24 -36.24 29.44 1.74
N LEU A 25 -35.47 29.31 0.67
CA LEU A 25 -36.00 29.02 -0.67
C LEU A 25 -36.73 27.67 -0.73
N GLN A 26 -36.25 26.67 -0.05
CA GLN A 26 -36.88 25.35 0.04
C GLN A 26 -38.17 25.42 0.84
N GLU A 27 -38.22 26.19 1.90
CA GLU A 27 -39.46 26.44 2.66
C GLU A 27 -40.54 27.14 1.80
N VAL A 28 -40.18 28.22 1.10
CA VAL A 28 -41.07 28.93 0.19
C VAL A 28 -41.55 28.01 -0.94
N LYS A 29 -40.68 27.18 -1.50
CA LYS A 29 -41.06 26.18 -2.51
C LYS A 29 -42.08 25.18 -1.97
N ALA A 30 -41.88 24.68 -0.74
CA ALA A 30 -42.81 23.76 -0.09
C ALA A 30 -44.15 24.39 0.18
N LEU A 31 -44.18 25.66 0.56
CA LEU A 31 -45.38 26.43 0.87
C LEU A 31 -46.20 26.76 -0.38
N LEU A 32 -45.58 27.00 -1.52
CA LEU A 32 -46.24 27.32 -2.79
C LEU A 32 -46.60 26.06 -3.59
N LEU A 33 -45.65 25.11 -3.75
CA LEU A 33 -45.74 23.99 -4.68
C LEU A 33 -45.77 22.61 -4.00
N GLY A 34 -45.66 22.54 -2.68
CA GLY A 34 -45.64 21.29 -1.92
C GLY A 34 -47.00 20.55 -1.96
N LYS A 35 -47.07 19.35 -1.39
CA LYS A 35 -48.29 18.54 -1.33
C LYS A 35 -49.49 19.23 -0.66
N GLN A 36 -49.22 20.13 0.28
CA GLN A 36 -50.17 20.99 0.97
C GLN A 36 -49.98 22.47 0.60
N GLY A 37 -49.23 22.76 -0.47
CA GLY A 37 -48.98 24.13 -0.91
C GLY A 37 -50.17 24.80 -1.53
N SER A 38 -50.16 26.15 -1.46
CA SER A 38 -51.28 26.99 -1.88
C SER A 38 -51.74 26.75 -3.32
N LEU A 39 -50.83 26.44 -4.25
CA LEU A 39 -51.14 26.10 -5.63
C LEU A 39 -51.82 24.73 -5.75
N THR A 40 -51.36 23.76 -4.93
CA THR A 40 -51.89 22.40 -4.90
C THR A 40 -53.33 22.40 -4.32
N GLU A 41 -53.61 23.29 -3.38
CA GLU A 41 -54.97 23.48 -2.87
C GLU A 41 -55.92 24.04 -3.93
N LEU A 42 -55.45 25.03 -4.72
CA LEU A 42 -56.23 25.53 -5.85
C LEU A 42 -56.49 24.44 -6.92
N LEU A 43 -55.56 23.54 -7.16
CA LEU A 43 -55.75 22.38 -8.03
C LEU A 43 -56.86 21.44 -7.51
N LYS A 44 -56.92 21.22 -6.19
CA LYS A 44 -57.99 20.40 -5.57
C LYS A 44 -59.38 21.05 -5.63
N GLU A 45 -59.48 22.38 -5.84
CA GLU A 45 -60.73 23.08 -6.04
C GLU A 45 -61.21 23.02 -7.50
N LEU A 46 -60.41 22.69 -8.49
CA LEU A 46 -60.78 22.59 -9.92
C LEU A 46 -61.99 21.68 -10.18
N PRO A 47 -62.12 20.48 -9.56
CA PRO A 47 -63.27 19.61 -9.78
C PRO A 47 -64.59 20.19 -9.32
N LYS A 48 -64.60 21.23 -8.46
CA LYS A 48 -65.78 21.89 -7.93
C LYS A 48 -66.32 22.98 -8.86
N LEU A 49 -65.60 23.33 -9.93
CA LEU A 49 -65.99 24.32 -10.91
C LEU A 49 -66.94 23.74 -11.99
N ASP A 50 -67.63 24.61 -12.66
CA ASP A 50 -68.45 24.25 -13.82
C ASP A 50 -67.59 23.60 -14.92
N VAL A 51 -68.11 22.54 -15.55
CA VAL A 51 -67.44 21.71 -16.50
C VAL A 51 -66.78 22.50 -17.65
N ALA A 52 -67.47 23.56 -18.09
CA ALA A 52 -67.03 24.45 -19.16
C ALA A 52 -65.79 25.29 -18.81
N LEU A 53 -65.58 25.59 -17.53
CA LEU A 53 -64.52 26.46 -17.03
C LEU A 53 -63.27 25.69 -16.58
N ARG A 54 -63.37 24.36 -16.40
CA ARG A 54 -62.21 23.51 -15.91
C ARG A 54 -61.01 23.51 -16.82
N PRO A 55 -61.16 23.39 -18.18
CA PRO A 55 -59.96 23.37 -19.06
C PRO A 55 -59.18 24.68 -19.02
N GLU A 56 -59.89 25.83 -19.04
CA GLU A 56 -59.26 27.14 -19.01
C GLU A 56 -58.52 27.39 -17.69
N MET A 57 -59.20 27.08 -16.58
CA MET A 57 -58.55 27.22 -15.26
C MET A 57 -57.43 26.24 -15.02
N GLY A 58 -57.50 24.99 -15.49
CA GLY A 58 -56.43 24.03 -15.43
C GLY A 58 -55.17 24.52 -16.18
N LYS A 59 -55.36 25.10 -17.36
CA LYS A 59 -54.25 25.71 -18.14
C LYS A 59 -53.65 26.89 -17.40
N ALA A 60 -54.47 27.79 -16.80
CA ALA A 60 -54.01 28.94 -16.04
C ALA A 60 -53.17 28.53 -14.79
N VAL A 61 -53.62 27.50 -14.04
CA VAL A 61 -52.93 27.00 -12.87
C VAL A 61 -51.59 26.33 -13.27
N ASN A 62 -51.55 25.59 -14.38
CA ASN A 62 -50.31 24.99 -14.88
C ASN A 62 -49.33 26.08 -15.36
N GLN A 63 -49.79 27.14 -15.99
CA GLN A 63 -48.96 28.28 -16.36
C GLN A 63 -48.40 28.98 -15.11
N ALA A 64 -49.20 29.19 -14.09
CA ALA A 64 -48.78 29.75 -12.81
C ALA A 64 -47.73 28.88 -12.13
N LYS A 65 -47.89 27.56 -12.17
CA LYS A 65 -46.90 26.60 -11.65
C LYS A 65 -45.56 26.74 -12.38
N ALA A 66 -45.58 26.78 -13.70
CA ALA A 66 -44.39 26.96 -14.52
C ALA A 66 -43.65 28.26 -14.19
N GLN A 67 -44.40 29.38 -14.08
CA GLN A 67 -43.83 30.68 -13.72
C GLN A 67 -43.17 30.68 -12.33
N LEU A 68 -43.85 30.14 -11.32
CA LEU A 68 -43.28 30.04 -9.96
C LEU A 68 -42.07 29.14 -9.91
N THR A 69 -42.08 28.03 -10.66
CA THR A 69 -40.93 27.13 -10.74
C THR A 69 -39.73 27.85 -11.36
N GLN A 70 -39.94 28.56 -12.46
CA GLN A 70 -38.89 29.33 -13.11
C GLN A 70 -38.29 30.41 -12.19
N LEU A 71 -39.12 31.13 -11.44
CA LEU A 71 -38.65 32.14 -10.49
C LEU A 71 -37.85 31.53 -9.34
N LEU A 72 -38.28 30.36 -8.82
CA LEU A 72 -37.54 29.64 -7.80
C LEU A 72 -36.17 29.18 -8.31
N ASP A 73 -36.08 28.68 -9.53
CA ASP A 73 -34.82 28.25 -10.13
C ASP A 73 -33.87 29.45 -10.38
N GLN A 74 -34.42 30.56 -10.90
CA GLN A 74 -33.66 31.80 -11.05
C GLN A 74 -33.09 32.30 -9.71
N ARG A 75 -33.96 32.33 -8.68
CA ARG A 75 -33.53 32.79 -7.34
C ARG A 75 -32.46 31.89 -6.73
N ARG A 76 -32.61 30.58 -6.93
CA ARG A 76 -31.56 29.62 -6.50
C ARG A 76 -30.23 29.90 -7.15
N ASP A 77 -30.20 30.15 -8.45
CA ASP A 77 -28.98 30.42 -9.20
C ASP A 77 -28.36 31.76 -8.78
N GLU A 78 -29.17 32.80 -8.53
CA GLU A 78 -28.71 34.07 -7.95
C GLU A 78 -28.09 33.91 -6.56
N LEU A 79 -28.70 33.10 -5.68
CA LEU A 79 -28.16 32.82 -4.35
C LEU A 79 -26.84 32.05 -4.41
N LYS A 80 -26.72 31.11 -5.36
CA LYS A 80 -25.47 30.41 -5.60
C LYS A 80 -24.38 31.32 -6.14
N MET A 81 -24.72 32.21 -7.07
CA MET A 81 -23.74 33.20 -7.58
C MET A 81 -23.26 34.12 -6.46
N LYS A 82 -24.17 34.63 -5.60
CA LYS A 82 -23.76 35.44 -4.44
C LYS A 82 -22.93 34.68 -3.43
N ALA A 83 -23.21 33.41 -3.21
CA ALA A 83 -22.41 32.55 -2.33
C ALA A 83 -21.02 32.24 -2.91
N SER A 84 -20.85 32.39 -4.23
CA SER A 84 -19.57 32.22 -4.92
C SER A 84 -18.83 33.56 -5.18
N GLU A 85 -19.41 34.70 -4.79
CA GLU A 85 -18.69 35.98 -4.81
C GLU A 85 -17.49 35.86 -3.86
N VAL A 86 -16.27 35.92 -4.43
CA VAL A 86 -15.03 35.97 -3.67
C VAL A 86 -15.05 37.24 -2.83
N ASP A 87 -14.72 37.09 -1.55
CA ASP A 87 -14.54 38.22 -0.65
C ASP A 87 -13.61 39.26 -1.32
N PRO A 88 -14.04 40.52 -1.49
CA PRO A 88 -13.20 41.55 -2.14
C PRO A 88 -11.86 41.76 -1.42
N ASP A 89 -11.77 41.40 -0.12
CA ASP A 89 -10.55 41.42 0.64
C ASP A 89 -9.70 40.15 0.47
N PHE A 90 -10.17 39.13 -0.29
CA PHE A 90 -9.43 37.92 -0.57
C PHE A 90 -8.43 38.16 -1.70
N ASP A 91 -7.16 38.25 -1.36
CA ASP A 91 -6.07 38.41 -2.31
C ASP A 91 -5.68 37.06 -2.95
N ILE A 92 -6.10 36.84 -4.19
CA ILE A 92 -5.81 35.64 -4.96
C ILE A 92 -4.33 35.51 -5.38
N SER A 93 -3.52 36.59 -5.22
CA SER A 93 -2.09 36.56 -5.52
C SER A 93 -1.25 35.99 -4.38
N VAL A 94 -1.82 35.92 -3.18
CA VAL A 94 -1.17 35.29 -2.02
C VAL A 94 -1.19 33.77 -2.22
N PRO A 95 -0.01 33.10 -2.25
CA PRO A 95 0.03 31.66 -2.39
C PRO A 95 -0.66 30.98 -1.20
N GLY A 96 -1.53 30.05 -1.48
CA GLY A 96 -2.19 29.22 -0.46
C GLY A 96 -1.18 28.37 0.30
N ILE A 97 -1.54 27.97 1.52
CA ILE A 97 -0.78 26.97 2.28
C ILE A 97 -1.01 25.63 1.59
N LEU A 98 0.03 25.08 0.95
CA LEU A 98 -0.02 23.74 0.39
C LEU A 98 -0.18 22.73 1.52
N PRO A 99 -1.09 21.76 1.40
CA PRO A 99 -1.14 20.66 2.35
C PRO A 99 0.21 19.93 2.34
N PRO A 100 0.69 19.42 3.48
CA PRO A 100 1.92 18.65 3.53
C PRO A 100 1.80 17.44 2.60
N SER A 101 2.75 17.29 1.69
CA SER A 101 2.83 16.09 0.85
C SER A 101 3.43 14.95 1.67
N GLY A 102 2.77 13.78 1.66
CA GLY A 102 3.36 12.57 2.22
C GLY A 102 4.42 12.00 1.29
N GLY A 103 5.36 11.25 1.87
CA GLY A 103 6.35 10.46 1.14
C GLY A 103 6.16 8.95 1.40
N LEU A 104 6.81 8.12 0.59
CA LEU A 104 6.89 6.69 0.85
C LEU A 104 7.89 6.41 1.98
N HIS A 105 7.58 5.45 2.84
CA HIS A 105 8.50 4.97 3.87
C HIS A 105 9.83 4.52 3.22
N PRO A 106 11.01 4.80 3.80
CA PRO A 106 12.30 4.50 3.18
C PRO A 106 12.52 3.01 2.87
N ILE A 107 11.95 2.09 3.66
CA ILE A 107 11.94 0.66 3.36
C ILE A 107 11.13 0.37 2.09
N THR A 108 9.97 1.01 1.92
CA THR A 108 9.14 0.87 0.72
C THR A 108 9.83 1.41 -0.52
N GLN A 109 10.53 2.55 -0.42
CA GLN A 109 11.34 3.09 -1.50
C GLN A 109 12.44 2.10 -1.93
N MET A 110 13.18 1.55 -0.97
CA MET A 110 14.20 0.53 -1.24
C MET A 110 13.61 -0.73 -1.89
N CYS A 111 12.43 -1.16 -1.43
CA CYS A 111 11.73 -2.31 -2.02
C CYS A 111 11.38 -2.05 -3.49
N TYR A 112 10.89 -0.85 -3.82
CA TYR A 112 10.58 -0.49 -5.21
C TYR A 112 11.82 -0.40 -6.09
N ASP A 113 12.91 0.17 -5.59
CA ASP A 113 14.18 0.22 -6.32
C ASP A 113 14.74 -1.19 -6.61
N LEU A 114 14.61 -2.10 -5.64
CA LEU A 114 14.96 -3.51 -5.84
C LEU A 114 14.02 -4.19 -6.84
N ASN A 115 12.72 -3.96 -6.74
CA ASN A 115 11.75 -4.48 -7.69
C ASN A 115 12.10 -4.07 -9.12
N ASP A 116 12.41 -2.80 -9.35
CA ASP A 116 12.79 -2.30 -10.67
C ASP A 116 14.13 -2.87 -11.15
N ALA A 117 15.08 -3.03 -10.22
CA ALA A 117 16.37 -3.66 -10.53
C ALA A 117 16.18 -5.11 -10.97
N PHE A 118 15.44 -5.92 -10.21
CA PHE A 118 15.21 -7.33 -10.51
C PHE A 118 14.29 -7.54 -11.72
N ARG A 119 13.21 -6.75 -11.86
CA ARG A 119 12.35 -6.79 -13.07
C ARG A 119 13.16 -6.55 -14.35
N SER A 120 14.15 -5.64 -14.32
CA SER A 120 15.02 -5.41 -15.49
C SER A 120 15.89 -6.61 -15.87
N MET A 121 15.99 -7.61 -15.00
CA MET A 121 16.67 -8.89 -15.23
C MET A 121 15.71 -10.06 -15.47
N GLY A 122 14.41 -9.77 -15.63
CA GLY A 122 13.38 -10.76 -15.93
C GLY A 122 12.84 -11.53 -14.72
N PHE A 123 12.93 -10.95 -13.52
CA PHE A 123 12.33 -11.53 -12.33
C PHE A 123 10.85 -11.14 -12.20
N GLU A 124 10.04 -12.08 -11.75
CA GLU A 124 8.68 -11.85 -11.28
C GLU A 124 8.66 -11.46 -9.81
N ILE A 125 7.64 -10.69 -9.39
CA ILE A 125 7.42 -10.36 -7.98
C ILE A 125 6.33 -11.28 -7.46
N TYR A 126 6.65 -12.01 -6.40
CA TYR A 126 5.77 -12.92 -5.70
C TYR A 126 5.43 -12.35 -4.31
N GLU A 127 4.20 -12.53 -3.88
CA GLU A 127 3.73 -12.11 -2.55
C GLU A 127 3.02 -13.28 -1.88
N GLU A 128 3.12 -13.37 -0.57
CA GLU A 128 2.54 -14.42 0.25
C GLU A 128 2.19 -13.91 1.64
N ASP A 129 1.30 -14.63 2.33
CA ASP A 129 0.83 -14.30 3.67
C ASP A 129 1.96 -14.35 4.73
N ASP A 130 1.80 -13.53 5.76
CA ASP A 130 2.73 -13.48 6.90
C ASP A 130 2.67 -14.72 7.79
N ILE A 131 1.60 -15.52 7.69
CA ILE A 131 1.41 -16.76 8.44
C ILE A 131 1.87 -17.93 7.58
N THR A 132 2.69 -18.80 8.16
CA THR A 132 3.18 -20.02 7.51
C THR A 132 3.04 -21.21 8.45
N SER A 133 3.17 -22.43 7.93
CA SER A 133 3.24 -23.64 8.74
C SER A 133 4.69 -24.04 9.06
N GLU A 134 4.90 -24.85 10.10
CA GLU A 134 6.21 -25.43 10.43
C GLU A 134 6.81 -26.17 9.23
N LEU A 135 5.96 -26.85 8.43
CA LEU A 135 6.38 -27.54 7.21
C LEU A 135 7.15 -26.60 6.25
N TYR A 136 6.60 -25.43 5.96
CA TYR A 136 7.23 -24.47 5.04
C TYR A 136 8.26 -23.56 5.72
N GLY A 137 8.07 -23.28 7.00
CA GLY A 137 9.06 -22.50 7.76
C GLY A 137 10.35 -23.25 8.04
N PHE A 138 10.30 -24.59 8.10
CA PHE A 138 11.45 -25.38 8.57
C PHE A 138 11.66 -26.68 7.82
N ASP A 139 10.67 -27.60 7.80
CA ASP A 139 10.91 -28.98 7.34
C ASP A 139 11.33 -29.04 5.87
N ASN A 140 10.60 -28.34 5.00
CA ASN A 140 10.91 -28.26 3.56
C ASN A 140 12.21 -27.49 3.25
N LEU A 141 12.77 -26.81 4.25
CA LEU A 141 14.02 -26.05 4.14
C LEU A 141 15.22 -26.78 4.77
N ASN A 142 15.12 -28.10 4.90
CA ASN A 142 16.21 -28.93 5.43
C ASN A 142 16.57 -28.62 6.88
N PHE A 143 15.60 -28.17 7.71
CA PHE A 143 15.76 -28.04 9.15
C PHE A 143 15.18 -29.26 9.86
N PRO A 144 15.99 -30.22 10.34
CA PRO A 144 15.48 -31.33 11.14
C PRO A 144 14.79 -30.85 12.42
N PRO A 145 13.87 -31.63 13.03
CA PRO A 145 13.11 -31.22 14.20
C PRO A 145 13.96 -30.68 15.38
N ASN A 146 15.17 -31.22 15.57
CA ASN A 146 16.08 -30.84 16.66
C ASN A 146 17.23 -29.94 16.18
N HIS A 147 17.10 -29.26 15.05
CA HIS A 147 18.17 -28.41 14.53
C HIS A 147 18.30 -27.13 15.37
N PRO A 148 19.50 -26.76 15.85
CA PRO A 148 19.69 -25.58 16.71
C PRO A 148 19.19 -24.27 16.08
N ALA A 149 19.22 -24.16 14.75
CA ALA A 149 18.73 -22.97 14.04
C ALA A 149 17.20 -22.76 14.21
N ARG A 150 16.40 -23.78 14.56
CA ARG A 150 14.98 -23.60 14.89
C ARG A 150 14.81 -22.81 16.19
N GLU A 151 15.65 -23.06 17.20
CA GLU A 151 15.65 -22.32 18.45
C GLU A 151 16.18 -20.90 18.26
N SER A 152 17.24 -20.74 17.46
CA SER A 152 17.87 -19.43 17.20
C SER A 152 16.98 -18.45 16.44
N MET A 153 15.93 -18.93 15.74
CA MET A 153 14.96 -18.06 15.03
C MET A 153 13.88 -17.50 15.93
N ASP A 154 13.75 -17.99 17.16
CA ASP A 154 12.80 -17.51 18.17
C ASP A 154 11.41 -17.17 17.59
N THR A 155 10.73 -18.23 17.13
CA THR A 155 9.53 -18.13 16.28
C THR A 155 8.28 -17.81 17.09
N TYR A 156 7.44 -16.88 16.59
CA TYR A 156 6.10 -16.63 17.13
C TYR A 156 5.10 -17.67 16.65
N TRP A 157 4.77 -18.64 17.49
CA TRP A 157 3.72 -19.63 17.23
C TRP A 157 2.34 -19.05 17.49
N LEU A 158 1.37 -19.40 16.66
CA LEU A 158 -0.02 -18.97 16.85
C LEU A 158 -0.67 -19.77 18.00
N ALA A 159 -1.34 -19.07 18.89
CA ALA A 159 -2.06 -19.69 19.99
C ALA A 159 -3.13 -20.68 19.48
N GLY A 160 -3.10 -21.90 19.99
CA GLY A 160 -3.98 -22.98 19.56
C GLY A 160 -3.52 -23.74 18.31
N HIS A 161 -2.43 -23.29 17.67
CA HIS A 161 -1.80 -23.93 16.51
C HIS A 161 -0.31 -24.23 16.75
N ASP A 162 0.07 -24.42 17.99
CA ASP A 162 1.43 -24.73 18.43
C ASP A 162 1.67 -26.23 18.63
N LYS A 163 0.64 -27.05 18.38
CA LYS A 163 0.65 -28.52 18.55
C LYS A 163 0.05 -29.20 17.34
N GLY A 164 0.41 -30.46 17.12
CA GLY A 164 -0.06 -31.26 16.01
C GLY A 164 1.05 -31.61 15.02
N GLU A 165 0.66 -32.00 13.81
CA GLU A 165 1.59 -32.27 12.72
C GLU A 165 2.15 -30.96 12.13
N CYS A 166 3.28 -31.02 11.44
CA CYS A 166 4.01 -29.84 10.99
C CYS A 166 3.21 -28.90 10.06
N TRP A 167 2.21 -29.41 9.34
CA TRP A 167 1.31 -28.60 8.51
C TRP A 167 0.22 -27.89 9.30
N ASP A 168 -0.14 -28.36 10.51
CA ASP A 168 -1.14 -27.77 11.40
C ASP A 168 -0.54 -26.74 12.36
N LYS A 169 0.77 -26.81 12.59
CA LYS A 169 1.48 -25.84 13.40
C LYS A 169 1.73 -24.56 12.60
N LEU A 170 1.10 -23.48 13.04
CA LEU A 170 1.17 -22.19 12.37
C LEU A 170 2.01 -21.20 13.17
N CYS A 171 2.77 -20.40 12.46
CA CYS A 171 3.59 -19.34 13.02
C CYS A 171 3.61 -18.09 12.12
N LEU A 172 4.01 -16.97 12.70
CA LEU A 172 4.47 -15.84 11.88
C LEU A 172 5.80 -16.25 11.25
N ARG A 173 5.95 -16.02 9.94
CA ARG A 173 7.14 -16.47 9.19
C ARG A 173 8.42 -15.84 9.73
N PRO A 174 9.43 -16.62 10.16
CA PRO A 174 10.69 -16.11 10.67
C PRO A 174 11.67 -15.69 9.56
N HIS A 175 11.37 -16.04 8.32
CA HIS A 175 12.08 -15.72 7.07
C HIS A 175 11.14 -15.91 5.88
N LEU A 176 11.56 -15.46 4.70
CA LEU A 176 10.77 -15.56 3.47
C LEU A 176 10.92 -16.91 2.75
N THR A 177 12.00 -17.65 2.98
CA THR A 177 12.44 -18.79 2.17
C THR A 177 11.39 -19.91 2.04
N GLY A 178 10.46 -20.06 3.00
CA GLY A 178 9.34 -21.00 2.90
C GLY A 178 8.40 -20.72 1.72
N GLY A 179 8.20 -19.46 1.40
CA GLY A 179 7.39 -19.04 0.25
C GLY A 179 8.00 -19.45 -1.08
N SER A 180 9.34 -19.51 -1.16
CA SER A 180 10.01 -19.96 -2.39
C SER A 180 9.75 -21.42 -2.71
N VAL A 181 9.59 -22.29 -1.70
CA VAL A 181 9.20 -23.70 -1.92
C VAL A 181 7.78 -23.78 -2.48
N ARG A 182 6.83 -23.00 -1.94
CA ARG A 182 5.45 -22.96 -2.46
C ARG A 182 5.42 -22.43 -3.90
N TYR A 183 6.19 -21.41 -4.22
CA TYR A 183 6.31 -20.91 -5.58
C TYR A 183 6.78 -22.00 -6.53
N MET A 184 7.90 -22.67 -6.23
CA MET A 184 8.45 -23.76 -7.05
C MET A 184 7.50 -24.95 -7.21
N GLN A 185 6.62 -25.23 -6.23
CA GLN A 185 5.62 -26.31 -6.34
C GLN A 185 4.54 -26.01 -7.39
N THR A 186 4.32 -24.76 -7.72
CA THR A 186 3.26 -24.30 -8.63
C THR A 186 3.79 -23.77 -9.96
N HIS A 187 5.07 -23.52 -10.08
CA HIS A 187 5.74 -22.99 -11.27
C HIS A 187 6.79 -24.00 -11.78
N LYS A 188 7.10 -23.93 -13.06
CA LYS A 188 8.08 -24.82 -13.69
C LYS A 188 9.31 -24.04 -14.11
N PRO A 189 10.52 -24.51 -13.73
CA PRO A 189 11.76 -23.90 -14.20
C PRO A 189 11.85 -23.86 -15.75
N PRO A 190 12.55 -22.83 -16.31
CA PRO A 190 13.41 -21.87 -15.58
C PRO A 190 12.61 -20.74 -14.93
N ASP A 191 12.82 -20.54 -13.63
CA ASP A 191 12.12 -19.57 -12.84
C ASP A 191 13.06 -18.49 -12.29
N ARG A 192 12.58 -17.26 -12.23
CA ARG A 192 13.26 -16.12 -11.61
C ARG A 192 12.23 -15.27 -10.88
N PHE A 193 12.25 -15.28 -9.58
CA PHE A 193 11.31 -14.48 -8.81
C PHE A 193 11.97 -13.82 -7.61
N VAL A 194 11.36 -12.75 -7.18
CA VAL A 194 11.68 -12.03 -5.96
C VAL A 194 10.47 -12.02 -5.03
N TYR A 195 10.78 -12.01 -3.76
CA TYR A 195 9.79 -12.15 -2.72
C TYR A 195 10.09 -11.15 -1.58
N PRO A 196 9.55 -9.92 -1.65
CA PRO A 196 9.62 -8.96 -0.56
C PRO A 196 8.59 -9.28 0.52
N GLY A 197 8.95 -9.06 1.77
CA GLY A 197 7.98 -9.23 2.85
C GLY A 197 8.52 -8.95 4.24
N LYS A 198 7.59 -8.83 5.18
CA LYS A 198 7.91 -8.72 6.59
C LYS A 198 8.14 -10.10 7.19
N VAL A 199 9.08 -10.20 8.11
CA VAL A 199 9.39 -11.40 8.87
C VAL A 199 9.42 -11.10 10.36
N TYR A 200 9.27 -12.13 11.19
CA TYR A 200 9.00 -11.96 12.62
C TYR A 200 9.88 -12.89 13.44
N ARG A 201 10.59 -12.33 14.43
CA ARG A 201 11.41 -13.08 15.38
C ARG A 201 11.23 -12.51 16.78
N ASN A 202 11.06 -13.37 17.78
CA ASN A 202 10.88 -12.94 19.17
C ASN A 202 12.23 -12.59 19.83
N GLU A 203 13.02 -11.77 19.16
CA GLU A 203 14.33 -11.33 19.62
C GLU A 203 14.23 -10.08 20.51
N THR A 204 15.27 -9.85 21.31
CA THR A 204 15.41 -8.57 22.04
C THR A 204 15.72 -7.46 21.07
N THR A 205 14.92 -6.40 21.13
CA THR A 205 15.09 -5.21 20.26
C THR A 205 16.31 -4.40 20.68
N ASP A 206 17.16 -4.07 19.72
CA ASP A 206 18.32 -3.19 19.87
C ASP A 206 18.51 -2.29 18.64
N ALA A 207 19.62 -1.56 18.53
CA ALA A 207 19.91 -0.70 17.38
C ALA A 207 20.05 -1.45 16.03
N ARG A 208 20.08 -2.78 16.02
CA ARG A 208 20.32 -3.63 14.83
C ARG A 208 19.32 -4.76 14.65
N HIS A 209 18.51 -5.03 15.67
CA HIS A 209 17.54 -6.12 15.70
C HIS A 209 16.17 -5.55 16.07
N GLU A 210 15.19 -5.90 15.30
CA GLU A 210 13.78 -5.60 15.55
C GLU A 210 12.96 -6.88 15.43
N ARG A 211 11.87 -6.98 16.19
CA ARG A 211 11.00 -8.17 16.23
C ARG A 211 10.27 -8.41 14.92
N ALA A 212 10.00 -7.34 14.19
CA ALA A 212 9.40 -7.38 12.87
C ALA A 212 10.27 -6.52 11.95
N PHE A 213 10.86 -7.12 10.93
CA PHE A 213 11.74 -6.45 9.98
C PHE A 213 11.46 -6.92 8.56
N PHE A 214 12.04 -6.25 7.58
CA PHE A 214 11.76 -6.55 6.19
C PHE A 214 12.90 -7.32 5.55
N GLN A 215 12.55 -8.36 4.81
CA GLN A 215 13.46 -9.11 3.96
C GLN A 215 13.03 -8.98 2.50
N TYR A 216 13.98 -9.24 1.62
CA TYR A 216 13.79 -9.32 0.19
C TYR A 216 14.54 -10.54 -0.31
N GLU A 217 13.82 -11.59 -0.67
CA GLU A 217 14.42 -12.81 -1.17
C GLU A 217 14.37 -12.84 -2.69
N ALA A 218 15.42 -13.32 -3.32
CA ALA A 218 15.46 -13.63 -4.74
C ALA A 218 15.91 -15.06 -4.95
N LEU A 219 15.24 -15.77 -5.84
CA LEU A 219 15.61 -17.12 -6.27
C LEU A 219 15.61 -17.21 -7.79
N ILE A 220 16.67 -17.84 -8.30
CA ILE A 220 16.72 -18.38 -9.66
C ILE A 220 16.75 -19.90 -9.55
N VAL A 221 15.95 -20.57 -10.37
CA VAL A 221 16.03 -22.02 -10.59
C VAL A 221 16.18 -22.28 -12.08
N ASP A 222 17.26 -22.91 -12.46
CA ASP A 222 17.58 -23.20 -13.87
C ASP A 222 18.47 -24.47 -13.92
N LYS A 223 18.71 -25.01 -15.13
CA LYS A 223 19.60 -26.16 -15.31
C LYS A 223 21.07 -25.77 -15.26
N ASP A 224 21.42 -24.60 -15.76
CA ASP A 224 22.81 -24.19 -16.02
C ASP A 224 23.26 -22.96 -15.22
N PHE A 225 22.54 -22.57 -14.14
CA PHE A 225 22.89 -21.39 -13.36
C PHE A 225 24.12 -21.67 -12.48
N THR A 226 25.16 -20.83 -12.62
CA THR A 226 26.43 -21.00 -11.90
C THR A 226 26.55 -20.04 -10.73
N PHE A 227 27.33 -20.40 -9.75
CA PHE A 227 27.76 -19.54 -8.65
C PHE A 227 28.36 -18.21 -9.12
N ALA A 228 29.21 -18.28 -10.18
CA ALA A 228 29.81 -17.08 -10.78
C ALA A 228 28.72 -16.10 -11.32
N SER A 229 27.70 -16.64 -11.95
CA SER A 229 26.54 -15.85 -12.43
C SER A 229 25.80 -15.17 -11.26
N GLY A 230 25.61 -15.88 -10.14
CA GLY A 230 25.03 -15.34 -8.92
C GLY A 230 25.83 -14.16 -8.36
N LYS A 231 27.14 -14.26 -8.29
CA LYS A 231 28.02 -13.16 -7.83
C LYS A 231 27.92 -11.92 -8.72
N VAL A 232 27.91 -12.11 -10.04
CA VAL A 232 27.74 -11.00 -11.01
C VAL A 232 26.37 -10.34 -10.85
N MET A 233 25.32 -11.14 -10.72
CA MET A 233 23.97 -10.66 -10.50
C MET A 233 23.89 -9.78 -9.26
N ILE A 234 24.38 -10.26 -8.11
CA ILE A 234 24.35 -9.49 -6.85
C ILE A 234 25.09 -8.16 -7.00
N LYS A 235 26.30 -8.16 -7.57
CA LYS A 235 27.04 -6.94 -7.80
C LYS A 235 26.28 -5.96 -8.68
N SER A 236 25.65 -6.45 -9.73
CA SER A 236 24.85 -5.63 -10.66
C SER A 236 23.61 -5.01 -9.98
N ILE A 237 22.89 -5.80 -9.18
CA ILE A 237 21.71 -5.33 -8.42
C ILE A 237 22.12 -4.24 -7.43
N LEU A 238 23.12 -4.52 -6.58
CA LEU A 238 23.59 -3.55 -5.59
C LEU A 238 24.10 -2.26 -6.24
N SER A 239 24.90 -2.39 -7.32
CA SER A 239 25.39 -1.21 -8.04
C SER A 239 24.27 -0.38 -8.66
N LYS A 240 23.20 -1.02 -9.18
CA LYS A 240 22.04 -0.35 -9.73
C LYS A 240 21.24 0.39 -8.64
N VAL A 241 20.95 -0.29 -7.53
CA VAL A 241 20.17 0.28 -6.42
C VAL A 241 20.90 1.45 -5.76
N PHE A 242 22.22 1.38 -5.60
CA PHE A 242 23.01 2.44 -5.00
C PHE A 242 23.52 3.50 -6.01
N GLY A 243 23.30 3.31 -7.32
CA GLY A 243 23.71 4.23 -8.36
C GLY A 243 25.24 4.37 -8.51
N ARG A 244 26.01 3.41 -8.00
CA ARG A 244 27.49 3.41 -8.03
C ARG A 244 28.05 1.98 -7.95
N ASP A 245 29.32 1.80 -8.33
CA ASP A 245 29.99 0.51 -8.15
C ASP A 245 30.10 0.19 -6.65
N VAL A 246 29.65 -1.01 -6.29
CA VAL A 246 29.62 -1.50 -4.90
C VAL A 246 30.57 -2.67 -4.78
N PRO A 247 31.62 -2.58 -3.97
CA PRO A 247 32.46 -3.71 -3.68
C PRO A 247 31.69 -4.83 -2.97
N VAL A 248 31.77 -6.05 -3.48
CA VAL A 248 31.11 -7.24 -2.93
C VAL A 248 32.13 -8.32 -2.70
N ARG A 249 32.11 -8.95 -1.54
CA ARG A 249 32.86 -10.17 -1.23
C ARG A 249 31.91 -11.23 -0.70
N MET A 250 32.29 -12.49 -0.90
CA MET A 250 31.55 -13.65 -0.43
C MET A 250 32.45 -14.45 0.52
N ARG A 251 31.87 -14.87 1.64
CA ARG A 251 32.49 -15.73 2.65
C ARG A 251 31.66 -17.00 2.76
N ALA A 252 32.29 -18.16 2.91
CA ALA A 252 31.56 -19.39 3.18
C ALA A 252 30.73 -19.23 4.47
N GLY A 253 29.46 -19.61 4.41
CA GLY A 253 28.52 -19.60 5.51
C GLY A 253 27.66 -20.85 5.46
N PHE A 254 27.19 -21.30 6.61
CA PHE A 254 26.32 -22.46 6.70
C PHE A 254 24.88 -22.03 6.93
N PHE A 255 24.01 -22.47 6.03
CA PHE A 255 22.56 -22.34 6.18
C PHE A 255 21.92 -23.65 5.73
N PRO A 256 20.97 -24.25 6.48
CA PRO A 256 20.42 -25.56 6.15
C PRO A 256 19.80 -25.67 4.76
N PHE A 257 19.25 -24.59 4.23
CA PHE A 257 18.54 -24.56 2.96
C PHE A 257 19.41 -24.32 1.72
N VAL A 258 20.71 -24.10 1.87
CA VAL A 258 21.66 -23.90 0.77
C VAL A 258 22.93 -24.75 0.94
N GLU A 259 23.46 -25.27 -0.18
CA GLU A 259 24.71 -26.01 -0.25
C GLU A 259 25.34 -25.86 -1.66
N PRO A 260 26.47 -25.14 -1.80
CA PRO A 260 27.20 -24.36 -0.79
C PRO A 260 26.46 -23.06 -0.40
N GLY A 261 26.59 -22.67 0.89
CA GLY A 261 26.07 -21.43 1.43
C GLY A 261 27.13 -20.35 1.59
N PHE A 262 26.76 -19.10 1.47
CA PHE A 262 27.62 -17.94 1.55
C PHE A 262 26.98 -16.79 2.31
N GLU A 263 27.81 -16.06 3.03
CA GLU A 263 27.50 -14.71 3.51
C GLU A 263 28.07 -13.70 2.53
N ILE A 264 27.24 -12.74 2.13
CA ILE A 264 27.59 -11.73 1.14
C ILE A 264 27.75 -10.40 1.85
N ASP A 265 28.97 -9.88 1.82
CA ASP A 265 29.29 -8.59 2.41
C ASP A 265 29.41 -7.53 1.31
N MET A 266 28.88 -6.36 1.61
CA MET A 266 29.04 -5.13 0.84
C MET A 266 30.07 -4.21 1.51
N GLY A 267 30.92 -3.56 0.75
CA GLY A 267 31.80 -2.51 1.26
C GLY A 267 30.99 -1.40 1.91
N CYS A 268 31.37 -0.97 3.10
CA CYS A 268 30.66 0.06 3.82
C CYS A 268 30.63 1.37 3.04
N LEU A 269 29.47 1.80 2.60
CA LEU A 269 29.29 2.99 1.77
C LEU A 269 29.39 4.28 2.60
N VAL A 270 29.20 4.20 3.91
CA VAL A 270 29.29 5.34 4.83
C VAL A 270 30.74 5.79 5.00
N CYS A 271 31.67 4.84 5.20
CA CYS A 271 33.08 5.16 5.42
C CYS A 271 33.98 4.84 4.23
N GLY A 272 33.46 4.35 3.13
CA GLY A 272 34.25 3.95 1.96
C GLY A 272 35.26 2.81 2.26
N GLY A 273 34.91 1.89 3.16
CA GLY A 273 35.75 0.76 3.55
C GLY A 273 36.78 1.06 4.63
N LYS A 274 36.88 2.30 5.14
CA LYS A 274 37.88 2.72 6.14
C LYS A 274 37.57 2.24 7.56
N GLY A 275 36.36 1.87 7.85
CA GLY A 275 35.86 1.53 9.18
C GLY A 275 35.14 2.69 9.87
N CYS A 276 33.93 2.44 10.38
CA CYS A 276 33.12 3.38 11.16
C CYS A 276 32.21 2.61 12.12
N SER A 277 31.44 3.32 12.95
CA SER A 277 30.46 2.73 13.89
C SER A 277 29.47 1.81 13.19
N VAL A 278 28.98 2.19 12.01
CA VAL A 278 27.99 1.43 11.22
C VAL A 278 28.54 0.05 10.83
N CYS A 279 29.78 -0.02 10.36
CA CYS A 279 30.43 -1.29 9.98
C CYS A 279 31.28 -1.92 11.10
N LYS A 280 31.15 -1.46 12.37
CA LYS A 280 31.94 -1.92 13.51
C LYS A 280 33.48 -1.85 13.25
N HIS A 281 33.89 -0.81 12.56
CA HIS A 281 35.29 -0.57 12.16
C HIS A 281 35.93 -1.61 11.24
N VAL A 282 35.12 -2.51 10.64
CA VAL A 282 35.57 -3.58 9.75
C VAL A 282 35.68 -3.14 8.29
N GLY A 283 34.92 -2.07 7.90
CA GLY A 283 34.84 -1.58 6.52
C GLY A 283 33.90 -2.38 5.61
N TRP A 284 33.32 -3.48 6.11
CA TRP A 284 32.38 -4.35 5.41
C TRP A 284 31.11 -4.55 6.24
N ILE A 285 30.00 -4.76 5.57
CA ILE A 285 28.70 -5.05 6.20
C ILE A 285 28.10 -6.26 5.50
N GLU A 286 27.76 -7.27 6.27
CA GLU A 286 26.96 -8.38 5.81
C GLU A 286 25.55 -7.86 5.47
N VAL A 287 25.13 -8.09 4.22
CA VAL A 287 23.83 -7.61 3.72
C VAL A 287 22.90 -8.74 3.38
N MET A 288 23.43 -9.93 3.09
CA MET A 288 22.59 -11.05 2.69
C MET A 288 23.30 -12.41 2.84
N PRO A 289 22.62 -13.45 3.35
CA PRO A 289 22.97 -14.82 3.07
C PRO A 289 22.54 -15.20 1.65
N GLY A 290 23.18 -16.23 1.09
CA GLY A 290 22.85 -16.76 -0.23
C GLY A 290 23.51 -18.11 -0.49
N GLY A 291 23.25 -18.69 -1.64
CA GLY A 291 23.87 -19.95 -2.06
C GLY A 291 23.02 -20.74 -3.03
N THR A 292 23.50 -21.91 -3.39
CA THR A 292 22.74 -22.86 -4.21
C THR A 292 21.67 -23.55 -3.35
N PRO A 293 20.42 -23.69 -3.79
CA PRO A 293 19.40 -24.45 -3.05
C PRO A 293 19.88 -25.84 -2.69
N HIS A 294 19.70 -26.21 -1.41
CA HIS A 294 20.05 -27.57 -0.97
C HIS A 294 19.22 -28.62 -1.74
N PRO A 295 19.78 -29.78 -2.11
CA PRO A 295 19.03 -30.82 -2.82
C PRO A 295 17.71 -31.22 -2.20
N ASN A 296 17.63 -31.23 -0.85
CA ASN A 296 16.38 -31.54 -0.14
C ASN A 296 15.30 -30.45 -0.32
N VAL A 297 15.70 -29.20 -0.50
CA VAL A 297 14.77 -28.07 -0.78
C VAL A 297 14.18 -28.23 -2.18
N LEU A 298 15.00 -28.56 -3.17
CA LEU A 298 14.53 -28.85 -4.54
C LEU A 298 13.58 -30.05 -4.55
N LYS A 299 13.91 -31.13 -3.84
CA LYS A 299 13.03 -32.31 -3.69
C LYS A 299 11.70 -31.95 -3.03
N ALA A 300 11.70 -31.13 -1.96
CA ALA A 300 10.49 -30.66 -1.30
C ALA A 300 9.62 -29.80 -2.23
N ALA A 301 10.24 -29.11 -3.18
CA ALA A 301 9.56 -28.36 -4.25
C ALA A 301 9.07 -29.24 -5.41
N GLY A 302 9.40 -30.54 -5.43
CA GLY A 302 9.04 -31.46 -6.51
C GLY A 302 9.98 -31.39 -7.71
N LEU A 303 11.17 -30.81 -7.53
CA LEU A 303 12.20 -30.68 -8.57
C LEU A 303 13.31 -31.73 -8.39
N ASP A 304 13.85 -32.21 -9.51
CA ASP A 304 15.01 -33.12 -9.51
C ASP A 304 16.31 -32.33 -9.32
N PRO A 305 17.05 -32.54 -8.20
CA PRO A 305 18.29 -31.82 -7.94
C PRO A 305 19.46 -32.23 -8.87
N ASP A 306 19.34 -33.36 -9.60
CA ASP A 306 20.32 -33.76 -10.61
C ASP A 306 20.08 -33.03 -11.95
N GLU A 307 18.89 -32.47 -12.15
CA GLU A 307 18.51 -31.72 -13.35
C GLU A 307 18.54 -30.20 -13.14
N TYR A 308 18.14 -29.75 -11.93
CA TYR A 308 17.96 -28.33 -11.62
C TYR A 308 18.95 -27.87 -10.53
N THR A 309 19.43 -26.65 -10.73
CA THR A 309 20.21 -25.91 -9.77
C THR A 309 19.62 -24.51 -9.60
N GLY A 310 20.26 -23.65 -8.81
CA GLY A 310 19.78 -22.31 -8.66
C GLY A 310 20.66 -21.44 -7.77
N PHE A 311 20.13 -20.27 -7.41
CA PHE A 311 20.84 -19.36 -6.53
C PHE A 311 19.86 -18.54 -5.68
N TYR A 312 19.97 -18.69 -4.37
CA TYR A 312 19.25 -17.89 -3.38
C TYR A 312 20.03 -16.63 -3.00
N VAL A 313 19.29 -15.57 -2.79
CA VAL A 313 19.77 -14.34 -2.11
C VAL A 313 18.68 -13.85 -1.18
N ASN A 314 18.98 -13.66 0.08
CA ASN A 314 18.04 -13.12 1.06
C ASN A 314 18.58 -11.82 1.65
N ILE A 315 17.98 -10.71 1.29
CA ILE A 315 18.45 -9.36 1.61
C ILE A 315 17.69 -8.83 2.82
N GLY A 316 18.38 -8.37 3.86
CA GLY A 316 17.79 -7.59 4.93
C GLY A 316 17.54 -6.15 4.47
N LEU A 317 16.29 -5.79 4.17
CA LEU A 317 15.94 -4.45 3.64
C LEU A 317 16.30 -3.32 4.60
N ASP A 318 15.98 -3.48 5.88
CA ASP A 318 16.30 -2.49 6.91
C ASP A 318 17.78 -2.14 6.90
N ARG A 319 18.64 -3.15 6.75
CA ARG A 319 20.09 -2.98 6.72
C ARG A 319 20.59 -2.24 5.46
N LEU A 320 19.96 -2.48 4.31
CA LEU A 320 20.27 -1.73 3.09
C LEU A 320 19.84 -0.26 3.22
N VAL A 321 18.67 0.00 3.81
CA VAL A 321 18.17 1.36 4.04
C VAL A 321 19.06 2.12 5.03
N MET A 322 19.48 1.47 6.13
CA MET A 322 20.49 2.02 7.05
C MET A 322 21.75 2.46 6.31
N MET A 323 22.23 1.63 5.38
CA MET A 323 23.42 1.92 4.58
C MET A 323 23.22 3.07 3.59
N ARG A 324 22.04 3.14 2.97
CA ARG A 324 21.72 4.17 1.97
C ARG A 324 21.69 5.56 2.59
N TYR A 325 21.08 5.67 3.76
CA TYR A 325 20.80 6.95 4.43
C TYR A 325 21.71 7.25 5.62
N GLY A 326 22.63 6.32 5.97
CA GLY A 326 23.55 6.50 7.10
C GLY A 326 22.85 6.43 8.46
N VAL A 327 21.72 5.74 8.55
CA VAL A 327 20.96 5.53 9.81
C VAL A 327 21.65 4.45 10.62
N ASP A 328 21.87 4.68 11.90
CA ASP A 328 22.62 3.78 12.79
C ASP A 328 21.75 2.98 13.76
N ASP A 329 20.41 3.25 13.78
CA ASP A 329 19.44 2.57 14.63
C ASP A 329 18.21 2.13 13.83
N VAL A 330 18.02 0.81 13.72
CA VAL A 330 16.90 0.20 12.97
C VAL A 330 15.52 0.57 13.56
N ARG A 331 15.43 0.82 14.85
CA ARG A 331 14.18 1.15 15.56
C ARG A 331 13.54 2.44 15.05
N LEU A 332 14.33 3.33 14.46
CA LEU A 332 13.82 4.57 13.86
C LEU A 332 12.84 4.30 12.72
N PHE A 333 13.05 3.23 11.94
CA PHE A 333 12.12 2.84 10.86
C PHE A 333 10.77 2.35 11.38
N HIS A 334 10.72 1.91 12.64
CA HIS A 334 9.53 1.30 13.25
C HIS A 334 8.90 2.21 14.33
N SER A 335 9.52 3.35 14.63
CA SER A 335 9.10 4.26 15.71
C SER A 335 7.84 5.08 15.41
N ALA A 336 7.40 5.17 14.14
CA ALA A 336 6.36 6.09 13.68
C ALA A 336 6.63 7.58 14.01
N ASP A 337 7.88 7.98 14.24
CA ASP A 337 8.25 9.37 14.46
C ASP A 337 8.22 10.13 13.13
N LEU A 338 7.21 10.99 12.95
CA LEU A 338 7.02 11.77 11.73
C LEU A 338 8.22 12.67 11.43
N ARG A 339 8.90 13.22 12.44
CA ARG A 339 10.12 14.06 12.25
C ARG A 339 11.26 13.28 11.60
N PHE A 340 11.31 11.96 11.83
CA PHE A 340 12.26 11.08 11.15
C PHE A 340 11.75 10.75 9.73
N LEU A 341 10.49 10.38 9.58
CA LEU A 341 9.93 9.93 8.30
C LEU A 341 9.83 11.06 7.27
N GLU A 342 9.57 12.30 7.70
CA GLU A 342 9.52 13.49 6.84
C GLU A 342 10.85 13.83 6.14
N GLN A 343 11.96 13.17 6.52
CA GLN A 343 13.26 13.36 5.86
C GLN A 343 13.40 12.55 4.56
N PHE A 344 12.46 11.64 4.26
CA PHE A 344 12.51 10.72 3.12
C PHE A 344 11.43 11.07 2.07
N HIS A 345 11.61 12.18 1.35
CA HIS A 345 10.70 12.64 0.28
C HIS A 345 11.23 12.30 -1.10
#